data_542f6c42b4cbad2b42c528753a952c97
#
_entry.id   542f6c42b4cbad2b42c528753a952c97
#
_cell.length_a   1.000
_cell.length_b   1.000
_cell.length_c   1.000
_cell.angle_alpha   90.00
_cell.angle_beta   90.00
_cell.angle_gamma   90.00
#
_symmetry.space_group_name_H-M   'P 1'
#
loop_
_entity.id
_entity.type
_entity.pdbx_description
1 polymer ?
#
loop_
_entity_poly.entity_id
_entity_poly.type
_entity_poly.pdbx_seq_one_letter_code
_entity_poly.pdbx_strand_id
1 'polypeptide(L)'
;MIARRDFIKGASLVAMTAGFVTPSAHAQRVQEVPNSTGTEPPKLKAPPNAADCHMHIYDPARFPMPPNPRVAPSNAAVPQYRLLQQRIGTTRVVVVQPRNYATDNRVTLDALAQLAPNARGVAVVTPAITDAELKAFHAGGIRGIRFSLADPSSRAVTPDMVEPLAKRVADLGWHVQFNVDGEMIDEMASVLRRLPSAIVFDHLAHPPLPAGIEHSSHKIVRELIDKGRTWVKLSGAYSNSKVGPPSYPEATRIAQTFVKAAPERLVWGSDWPHPGLPNDNKPNDALLFDLLSEWAPDEATRNRILVQNPETLYGFGKAA
;
A
#
# COMPACT_ATOMS: atom_id res chain seq x y z
N MET A 1 30.81 -72.77 -67.84
CA MET A 1 29.39 -72.76 -67.64
C MET A 1 29.13 -72.25 -66.25
N ILE A 2 28.33 -71.24 -66.09
CA ILE A 2 27.86 -70.59 -64.92
C ILE A 2 28.86 -69.64 -64.22
N ALA A 3 28.73 -68.36 -64.51
CA ALA A 3 29.45 -67.25 -63.92
C ALA A 3 28.88 -66.91 -62.53
N ARG A 4 29.78 -66.67 -61.60
CA ARG A 4 29.45 -66.02 -60.30
C ARG A 4 29.54 -64.52 -60.42
N ARG A 5 28.50 -63.85 -60.05
CA ARG A 5 28.47 -62.36 -59.89
C ARG A 5 28.64 -62.03 -58.40
N ASP A 6 29.68 -61.27 -58.11
CA ASP A 6 29.97 -60.72 -56.79
C ASP A 6 29.06 -59.58 -56.48
N PHE A 7 28.44 -59.60 -55.27
CA PHE A 7 27.56 -58.58 -54.77
C PHE A 7 28.39 -57.68 -53.83
N ILE A 8 28.68 -56.45 -54.26
CA ILE A 8 29.31 -55.45 -53.41
C ILE A 8 28.22 -54.82 -52.53
N LYS A 9 28.30 -54.94 -51.20
CA LYS A 9 27.47 -54.27 -50.22
C LYS A 9 28.05 -52.90 -49.93
N GLY A 10 27.40 -51.85 -50.41
CA GLY A 10 27.67 -50.47 -50.03
C GLY A 10 27.05 -50.20 -48.65
N ALA A 11 27.86 -49.87 -47.66
CA ALA A 11 27.44 -49.43 -46.39
C ALA A 11 27.27 -47.83 -46.42
N SER A 12 26.04 -47.39 -46.41
CA SER A 12 25.74 -45.95 -46.28
C SER A 12 25.84 -45.54 -44.80
N LEU A 13 26.81 -44.69 -44.52
CA LEU A 13 26.98 -44.04 -43.21
C LEU A 13 25.97 -42.91 -43.10
N VAL A 14 24.91 -43.05 -42.32
CA VAL A 14 23.99 -41.96 -41.98
C VAL A 14 24.62 -41.20 -40.81
N ALA A 15 25.13 -40.01 -41.09
CA ALA A 15 25.56 -39.06 -40.05
C ALA A 15 24.31 -38.44 -39.41
N MET A 16 23.98 -38.84 -38.18
CA MET A 16 23.01 -38.13 -37.35
C MET A 16 23.67 -36.85 -36.80
N THR A 17 23.33 -35.69 -37.34
CA THR A 17 23.61 -34.41 -36.73
C THR A 17 22.64 -34.21 -35.57
N ALA A 18 23.10 -34.39 -34.35
CA ALA A 18 22.37 -33.96 -33.16
C ALA A 18 22.32 -32.45 -33.13
N GLY A 19 21.18 -31.90 -33.54
CA GLY A 19 20.92 -30.47 -33.36
C GLY A 19 20.81 -30.13 -31.87
N PHE A 20 21.80 -29.43 -31.33
CA PHE A 20 21.67 -28.83 -30.02
C PHE A 20 20.61 -27.75 -30.11
N VAL A 21 19.40 -28.04 -29.63
CA VAL A 21 18.38 -27.03 -29.36
C VAL A 21 18.86 -26.26 -28.11
N THR A 22 19.50 -25.13 -28.32
CA THR A 22 19.75 -24.16 -27.26
C THR A 22 18.38 -23.71 -26.74
N PRO A 23 18.09 -23.79 -25.43
CA PRO A 23 16.87 -23.25 -24.92
C PRO A 23 16.93 -21.73 -25.18
N SER A 24 16.03 -21.21 -26.01
CA SER A 24 15.78 -19.79 -26.15
C SER A 24 15.51 -19.24 -24.77
N ALA A 25 16.42 -18.45 -24.23
CA ALA A 25 16.13 -17.61 -23.08
C ALA A 25 14.95 -16.71 -23.49
N HIS A 26 13.74 -17.09 -23.08
CA HIS A 26 12.61 -16.18 -23.14
C HIS A 26 13.01 -15.02 -22.26
N ALA A 27 13.44 -13.92 -22.88
CA ALA A 27 13.51 -12.64 -22.19
C ALA A 27 12.12 -12.43 -21.60
N GLN A 28 11.99 -12.59 -20.28
CA GLN A 28 10.77 -12.26 -19.59
C GLN A 28 10.46 -10.82 -19.98
N ARG A 29 9.37 -10.60 -20.72
CA ARG A 29 8.90 -9.26 -21.01
C ARG A 29 8.74 -8.60 -19.66
N VAL A 30 9.53 -7.55 -19.42
CA VAL A 30 9.39 -6.73 -18.22
C VAL A 30 7.97 -6.19 -18.24
N GLN A 31 7.16 -6.64 -17.27
CA GLN A 31 5.75 -6.32 -17.25
C GLN A 31 5.59 -4.93 -16.65
N GLU A 32 5.06 -3.99 -17.45
CA GLU A 32 4.73 -2.66 -16.98
C GLU A 32 3.65 -2.74 -15.89
N VAL A 33 3.82 -1.97 -14.83
CA VAL A 33 2.83 -1.80 -13.77
C VAL A 33 2.06 -0.51 -14.04
N PRO A 34 0.75 -0.58 -14.34
CA PRO A 34 -0.05 0.62 -14.50
C PRO A 34 0.03 1.55 -13.28
N ASN A 35 0.02 2.84 -13.50
CA ASN A 35 0.15 3.87 -12.46
C ASN A 35 1.49 3.82 -11.68
N SER A 36 2.53 3.24 -12.25
CA SER A 36 3.89 3.21 -11.70
C SER A 36 4.90 3.35 -12.83
N THR A 37 5.83 4.28 -12.72
CA THR A 37 6.90 4.42 -13.74
C THR A 37 8.04 3.45 -13.49
N GLY A 38 8.91 3.29 -14.49
CA GLY A 38 10.03 2.36 -14.46
C GLY A 38 9.56 0.89 -14.54
N THR A 39 10.50 0.01 -14.78
CA THR A 39 10.25 -1.42 -15.00
C THR A 39 11.09 -2.31 -14.07
N GLU A 40 12.18 -1.77 -13.55
CA GLU A 40 13.10 -2.50 -12.69
C GLU A 40 12.49 -2.82 -11.32
N PRO A 41 12.79 -3.98 -10.74
CA PRO A 41 12.43 -4.25 -9.35
C PRO A 41 13.21 -3.34 -8.40
N PRO A 42 12.74 -3.16 -7.16
CA PRO A 42 13.49 -2.42 -6.16
C PRO A 42 14.81 -3.12 -5.82
N LYS A 43 15.80 -2.36 -5.39
CA LYS A 43 17.09 -2.88 -4.88
C LYS A 43 16.88 -3.57 -3.53
N LEU A 44 16.00 -3.01 -2.70
CA LEU A 44 15.58 -3.61 -1.44
C LEU A 44 14.69 -4.82 -1.71
N LYS A 45 15.06 -5.98 -1.18
CA LYS A 45 14.21 -7.18 -1.25
C LYS A 45 13.21 -7.18 -0.11
N ALA A 46 11.94 -7.35 -0.45
CA ALA A 46 10.89 -7.52 0.53
C ALA A 46 11.08 -8.85 1.29
N PRO A 47 10.98 -8.86 2.62
CA PRO A 47 10.98 -10.11 3.38
C PRO A 47 9.71 -10.93 3.11
N PRO A 48 9.73 -12.25 3.39
CA PRO A 48 8.50 -13.05 3.36
C PRO A 48 7.41 -12.41 4.22
N ASN A 49 6.17 -12.45 3.73
CA ASN A 49 5.00 -11.83 4.38
C ASN A 49 5.03 -10.31 4.52
N ALA A 50 5.90 -9.63 3.76
CA ALA A 50 5.87 -8.16 3.69
C ALA A 50 4.50 -7.65 3.25
N ALA A 51 4.03 -6.61 3.93
CA ALA A 51 2.74 -6.00 3.68
C ALA A 51 2.87 -4.60 3.05
N ASP A 52 2.09 -4.35 2.01
CA ASP A 52 1.73 -3.01 1.56
C ASP A 52 0.51 -2.55 2.35
N CYS A 53 0.70 -1.64 3.29
CA CYS A 53 -0.35 -1.21 4.22
C CYS A 53 -1.16 0.00 3.74
N HIS A 54 -1.02 0.41 2.47
CA HIS A 54 -1.81 1.49 1.90
C HIS A 54 -1.84 1.44 0.38
N MET A 55 -2.94 1.00 -0.18
CA MET A 55 -3.23 1.10 -1.61
C MET A 55 -4.73 1.22 -1.85
N HIS A 56 -5.11 1.57 -3.08
CA HIS A 56 -6.50 1.78 -3.46
C HIS A 56 -6.88 0.99 -4.72
N ILE A 57 -8.11 0.47 -4.77
CA ILE A 57 -8.66 -0.18 -5.97
C ILE A 57 -9.71 0.72 -6.61
N TYR A 58 -9.64 0.87 -7.93
CA TYR A 58 -10.62 1.54 -8.77
C TYR A 58 -11.10 0.58 -9.85
N ASP A 59 -12.38 0.29 -9.82
CA ASP A 59 -13.05 -0.56 -10.84
C ASP A 59 -14.41 0.05 -11.22
N PRO A 60 -14.40 1.18 -11.96
CA PRO A 60 -15.63 1.89 -12.29
C PRO A 60 -16.57 1.13 -13.23
N ALA A 61 -16.06 0.12 -13.92
CA ALA A 61 -16.88 -0.74 -14.78
C ALA A 61 -17.85 -1.63 -13.98
N ARG A 62 -17.38 -2.13 -12.83
CA ARG A 62 -18.17 -2.99 -11.94
C ARG A 62 -18.82 -2.21 -10.80
N PHE A 63 -18.18 -1.15 -10.34
CA PHE A 63 -18.61 -0.29 -9.25
C PHE A 63 -18.63 1.17 -9.72
N PRO A 64 -19.75 1.68 -10.24
CA PRO A 64 -19.86 3.07 -10.64
C PRO A 64 -19.59 4.02 -9.47
N MET A 65 -18.74 5.02 -9.73
CA MET A 65 -18.44 6.04 -8.73
C MET A 65 -19.53 7.11 -8.71
N PRO A 66 -19.86 7.67 -7.54
CA PRO A 66 -20.71 8.85 -7.47
C PRO A 66 -20.04 10.04 -8.19
N PRO A 67 -20.79 11.05 -8.61
CA PRO A 67 -20.22 12.28 -9.17
C PRO A 67 -19.15 12.83 -8.23
N ASN A 68 -17.94 13.00 -8.75
CA ASN A 68 -16.80 13.47 -7.97
C ASN A 68 -15.93 14.36 -8.87
N PRO A 69 -15.51 15.56 -8.40
CA PRO A 69 -14.66 16.45 -9.18
C PRO A 69 -13.24 15.90 -9.39
N ARG A 70 -12.83 14.88 -8.61
CA ARG A 70 -11.50 14.29 -8.72
C ARG A 70 -11.47 13.23 -9.82
N VAL A 71 -10.49 13.34 -10.70
CA VAL A 71 -10.23 12.33 -11.72
C VAL A 71 -9.73 11.06 -11.01
N ALA A 72 -10.41 9.94 -11.29
CA ALA A 72 -9.96 8.65 -10.77
C ALA A 72 -8.81 8.09 -11.65
N PRO A 73 -7.84 7.39 -11.03
CA PRO A 73 -6.85 6.63 -11.78
C PRO A 73 -7.52 5.56 -12.65
N SER A 74 -7.03 5.41 -13.90
CA SER A 74 -7.44 4.33 -14.78
C SER A 74 -6.58 3.08 -14.53
N ASN A 75 -7.06 1.91 -15.00
CA ASN A 75 -6.31 0.64 -14.90
C ASN A 75 -5.78 0.36 -13.49
N ALA A 76 -6.65 0.48 -12.48
CA ALA A 76 -6.28 0.37 -11.08
C ALA A 76 -7.12 -0.68 -10.33
N ALA A 77 -7.51 -1.76 -11.01
CA ALA A 77 -8.21 -2.90 -10.41
C ALA A 77 -7.22 -3.93 -9.82
N VAL A 78 -7.74 -4.97 -9.18
CA VAL A 78 -6.93 -6.01 -8.51
C VAL A 78 -5.90 -6.67 -9.43
N PRO A 79 -6.20 -7.03 -10.70
CA PRO A 79 -5.19 -7.62 -11.58
C PRO A 79 -3.96 -6.72 -11.78
N GLN A 80 -4.16 -5.41 -11.93
CA GLN A 80 -3.07 -4.45 -12.09
C GLN A 80 -2.25 -4.27 -10.80
N TYR A 81 -2.92 -4.25 -9.66
CA TYR A 81 -2.21 -4.22 -8.37
C TYR A 81 -1.34 -5.45 -8.14
N ARG A 82 -1.78 -6.64 -8.58
CA ARG A 82 -0.96 -7.86 -8.48
C ARG A 82 0.36 -7.75 -9.24
N LEU A 83 0.41 -6.97 -10.33
CA LEU A 83 1.67 -6.69 -11.04
C LEU A 83 2.63 -5.87 -10.16
N LEU A 84 2.10 -4.90 -9.41
CA LEU A 84 2.89 -4.18 -8.43
C LEU A 84 3.43 -5.10 -7.33
N GLN A 85 2.58 -5.92 -6.74
CA GLN A 85 3.00 -6.89 -5.72
C GLN A 85 4.14 -7.79 -6.22
N GLN A 86 4.04 -8.28 -7.44
CA GLN A 86 5.09 -9.09 -8.07
C GLN A 86 6.39 -8.30 -8.23
N ARG A 87 6.31 -7.03 -8.63
CA ARG A 87 7.47 -6.17 -8.84
C ARG A 87 8.19 -5.83 -7.54
N ILE A 88 7.47 -5.45 -6.48
CA ILE A 88 8.06 -5.02 -5.20
C ILE A 88 8.23 -6.17 -4.19
N GLY A 89 7.61 -7.34 -4.43
CA GLY A 89 7.77 -8.52 -3.59
C GLY A 89 6.88 -8.58 -2.36
N THR A 90 5.86 -7.72 -2.22
CA THR A 90 4.91 -7.80 -1.11
C THR A 90 3.88 -8.91 -1.34
N THR A 91 3.44 -9.57 -0.27
CA THR A 91 2.46 -10.66 -0.34
C THR A 91 1.19 -10.39 0.44
N ARG A 92 1.22 -9.43 1.35
CA ARG A 92 0.07 -8.95 2.14
C ARG A 92 -0.29 -7.53 1.74
N VAL A 93 -1.57 -7.16 1.92
CA VAL A 93 -2.05 -5.84 1.50
C VAL A 93 -3.14 -5.31 2.43
N VAL A 94 -3.16 -3.98 2.60
CA VAL A 94 -4.29 -3.27 3.20
C VAL A 94 -4.92 -2.38 2.13
N VAL A 95 -6.13 -2.75 1.71
CA VAL A 95 -6.93 -2.00 0.75
C VAL A 95 -7.65 -0.88 1.47
N VAL A 96 -7.33 0.36 1.13
CA VAL A 96 -7.94 1.55 1.72
C VAL A 96 -9.02 2.07 0.80
N GLN A 97 -10.22 2.34 1.34
CA GLN A 97 -11.34 2.89 0.57
C GLN A 97 -10.94 4.16 -0.18
N PRO A 98 -11.07 4.21 -1.52
CA PRO A 98 -10.76 5.40 -2.30
C PRO A 98 -11.77 6.52 -2.05
N ARG A 99 -11.31 7.79 -2.01
CA ARG A 99 -12.19 8.96 -1.81
C ARG A 99 -13.28 9.07 -2.86
N ASN A 100 -13.01 8.67 -4.11
CA ASN A 100 -13.95 8.73 -5.23
C ASN A 100 -15.20 7.87 -5.02
N TYR A 101 -15.14 6.83 -4.21
CA TYR A 101 -16.28 5.99 -3.87
C TYR A 101 -17.02 6.43 -2.61
N ALA A 102 -16.55 7.49 -1.95
CA ALA A 102 -17.16 8.00 -0.71
C ALA A 102 -17.40 6.85 0.31
N THR A 103 -18.66 6.63 0.71
CA THR A 103 -19.05 5.58 1.65
C THR A 103 -19.50 4.27 0.99
N ASP A 104 -19.40 4.16 -0.34
CA ASP A 104 -19.68 2.91 -1.05
C ASP A 104 -18.46 1.98 -1.01
N ASN A 105 -18.39 1.15 0.01
CA ASN A 105 -17.26 0.25 0.24
C ASN A 105 -17.29 -1.04 -0.58
N ARG A 106 -18.22 -1.20 -1.55
CA ARG A 106 -18.36 -2.44 -2.33
C ARG A 106 -17.08 -2.78 -3.10
N VAL A 107 -16.40 -1.80 -3.70
CA VAL A 107 -15.14 -2.01 -4.42
C VAL A 107 -14.03 -2.51 -3.50
N THR A 108 -13.95 -1.98 -2.28
CA THR A 108 -12.97 -2.39 -1.27
C THR A 108 -13.25 -3.81 -0.78
N LEU A 109 -14.51 -4.14 -0.45
CA LEU A 109 -14.90 -5.49 -0.01
C LEU A 109 -14.68 -6.55 -1.09
N ASP A 110 -14.99 -6.23 -2.35
CA ASP A 110 -14.70 -7.10 -3.50
C ASP A 110 -13.20 -7.35 -3.67
N ALA A 111 -12.39 -6.30 -3.55
CA ALA A 111 -10.93 -6.43 -3.60
C ALA A 111 -10.39 -7.33 -2.47
N LEU A 112 -10.93 -7.19 -1.26
CA LEU A 112 -10.55 -8.05 -0.14
C LEU A 112 -10.86 -9.52 -0.42
N ALA A 113 -12.04 -9.82 -0.99
CA ALA A 113 -12.42 -11.18 -1.37
C ALA A 113 -11.46 -11.76 -2.43
N GLN A 114 -11.08 -10.96 -3.44
CA GLN A 114 -10.15 -11.40 -4.48
C GLN A 114 -8.71 -11.61 -3.98
N LEU A 115 -8.29 -10.89 -2.93
CA LEU A 115 -6.92 -10.90 -2.38
C LEU A 115 -6.80 -11.75 -1.10
N ALA A 116 -7.93 -12.35 -0.64
CA ALA A 116 -7.93 -13.22 0.53
C ALA A 116 -6.95 -14.40 0.37
N PRO A 117 -6.38 -14.92 1.50
CA PRO A 117 -6.54 -14.48 2.89
C PRO A 117 -5.58 -13.33 3.29
N ASN A 118 -4.74 -12.87 2.36
CA ASN A 118 -3.62 -11.96 2.59
C ASN A 118 -4.01 -10.47 2.50
N ALA A 119 -5.29 -10.16 2.63
CA ALA A 119 -5.80 -8.80 2.55
C ALA A 119 -6.55 -8.37 3.81
N ARG A 120 -6.43 -7.09 4.16
CA ARG A 120 -7.23 -6.38 5.15
C ARG A 120 -7.71 -5.07 4.55
N GLY A 121 -8.74 -4.47 5.14
CA GLY A 121 -9.35 -3.27 4.58
C GLY A 121 -9.54 -2.15 5.59
N VAL A 122 -9.63 -0.94 5.05
CA VAL A 122 -10.01 0.26 5.78
C VAL A 122 -11.18 0.91 5.05
N ALA A 123 -12.33 1.00 5.71
CA ALA A 123 -13.58 1.49 5.14
C ALA A 123 -13.78 3.00 5.39
N VAL A 124 -14.69 3.62 4.66
CA VAL A 124 -15.24 4.95 4.96
C VAL A 124 -16.73 4.78 5.30
N VAL A 125 -17.12 5.19 6.49
CA VAL A 125 -18.49 5.03 7.00
C VAL A 125 -18.97 6.31 7.67
N THR A 126 -20.30 6.46 7.78
CA THR A 126 -20.94 7.52 8.56
C THR A 126 -21.54 6.97 9.85
N PRO A 127 -21.96 7.79 10.81
CA PRO A 127 -22.64 7.35 12.01
C PRO A 127 -23.93 6.54 11.76
N ALA A 128 -24.51 6.62 10.56
CA ALA A 128 -25.69 5.86 10.17
C ALA A 128 -25.41 4.35 9.96
N ILE A 129 -24.14 3.92 9.88
CA ILE A 129 -23.80 2.50 9.75
C ILE A 129 -24.37 1.71 10.92
N THR A 130 -24.99 0.56 10.63
CA THR A 130 -25.54 -0.34 11.64
C THR A 130 -24.46 -1.25 12.24
N ASP A 131 -24.72 -1.80 13.42
CA ASP A 131 -23.81 -2.77 14.05
C ASP A 131 -23.76 -4.10 13.26
N ALA A 132 -24.85 -4.45 12.57
CA ALA A 132 -24.87 -5.61 11.68
C ALA A 132 -23.91 -5.40 10.48
N GLU A 133 -23.89 -4.21 9.88
CA GLU A 133 -22.95 -3.86 8.81
C GLU A 133 -21.50 -3.83 9.31
N LEU A 134 -21.24 -3.26 10.49
CA LEU A 134 -19.91 -3.30 11.09
C LEU A 134 -19.40 -4.73 11.31
N LYS A 135 -20.27 -5.63 11.79
CA LYS A 135 -19.94 -7.06 11.94
C LYS A 135 -19.68 -7.72 10.59
N ALA A 136 -20.49 -7.43 9.57
CA ALA A 136 -20.28 -7.93 8.20
C ALA A 136 -18.96 -7.43 7.61
N PHE A 137 -18.63 -6.16 7.81
CA PHE A 137 -17.36 -5.58 7.39
C PHE A 137 -16.17 -6.24 8.10
N HIS A 138 -16.30 -6.49 9.41
CA HIS A 138 -15.26 -7.20 10.17
C HIS A 138 -15.02 -8.62 9.62
N ALA A 139 -16.09 -9.35 9.34
CA ALA A 139 -16.02 -10.68 8.73
C ALA A 139 -15.41 -10.62 7.31
N GLY A 140 -15.70 -9.55 6.55
CA GLY A 140 -15.12 -9.27 5.23
C GLY A 140 -13.66 -8.78 5.25
N GLY A 141 -13.02 -8.67 6.42
CA GLY A 141 -11.62 -8.31 6.53
C GLY A 141 -11.32 -6.84 6.82
N ILE A 142 -12.33 -5.99 7.03
CA ILE A 142 -12.12 -4.60 7.46
C ILE A 142 -11.55 -4.58 8.89
N ARG A 143 -10.57 -3.71 9.12
CA ARG A 143 -9.86 -3.54 10.41
C ARG A 143 -9.72 -2.08 10.85
N GLY A 144 -10.33 -1.15 10.11
CA GLY A 144 -10.31 0.26 10.46
C GLY A 144 -11.28 1.08 9.63
N ILE A 145 -11.45 2.33 10.03
CA ILE A 145 -12.21 3.35 9.28
C ILE A 145 -11.31 4.55 8.98
N ARG A 146 -11.56 5.22 7.85
CA ARG A 146 -10.74 6.35 7.38
C ARG A 146 -11.51 7.66 7.37
N PHE A 147 -10.86 8.71 7.83
CA PHE A 147 -11.26 10.10 7.73
C PHE A 147 -10.29 10.87 6.82
N SER A 148 -10.74 11.26 5.62
CA SER A 148 -10.01 12.16 4.72
C SER A 148 -10.60 13.55 4.87
N LEU A 149 -9.95 14.43 5.63
CA LEU A 149 -10.51 15.72 6.06
C LEU A 149 -9.80 16.93 5.47
N ALA A 150 -8.63 16.77 4.85
CA ALA A 150 -7.83 17.88 4.32
C ALA A 150 -8.56 18.73 3.27
N ASP A 151 -9.50 18.16 2.52
CA ASP A 151 -10.26 18.89 1.48
C ASP A 151 -11.76 18.88 1.79
N PRO A 152 -12.31 19.97 2.33
CA PRO A 152 -13.73 20.05 2.68
C PRO A 152 -14.70 19.82 1.52
N SER A 153 -14.30 20.19 0.29
CA SER A 153 -15.17 20.14 -0.90
C SER A 153 -15.48 18.72 -1.39
N SER A 154 -14.65 17.74 -1.04
CA SER A 154 -14.76 16.37 -1.52
C SER A 154 -14.77 15.30 -0.41
N ARG A 155 -14.88 15.71 0.85
CA ARG A 155 -14.95 14.75 1.97
C ARG A 155 -16.35 14.16 2.13
N ALA A 156 -16.39 12.84 2.36
CA ALA A 156 -17.63 12.11 2.66
C ALA A 156 -17.92 12.04 4.18
N VAL A 157 -16.97 12.47 5.00
CA VAL A 157 -17.01 12.43 6.48
C VAL A 157 -16.51 13.75 7.05
N THR A 158 -16.94 14.09 8.25
CA THR A 158 -16.63 15.37 8.90
C THR A 158 -15.95 15.16 10.27
N PRO A 159 -15.24 16.15 10.84
CA PRO A 159 -14.53 16.00 12.11
C PRO A 159 -15.44 15.61 13.29
N ASP A 160 -16.68 16.06 13.30
CA ASP A 160 -17.67 15.72 14.35
C ASP A 160 -18.07 14.24 14.36
N MET A 161 -17.89 13.52 13.24
CA MET A 161 -18.15 12.09 13.14
C MET A 161 -17.04 11.22 13.76
N VAL A 162 -15.85 11.79 14.01
CA VAL A 162 -14.66 11.03 14.44
C VAL A 162 -14.88 10.38 15.80
N GLU A 163 -15.23 11.14 16.83
CA GLU A 163 -15.34 10.63 18.19
C GLU A 163 -16.47 9.60 18.35
N PRO A 164 -17.69 9.82 17.82
CA PRO A 164 -18.75 8.82 17.85
C PRO A 164 -18.38 7.51 17.16
N LEU A 165 -17.78 7.59 15.97
CA LEU A 165 -17.38 6.40 15.22
C LEU A 165 -16.19 5.67 15.88
N ALA A 166 -15.21 6.42 16.40
CA ALA A 166 -14.07 5.83 17.11
C ALA A 166 -14.51 5.00 18.33
N LYS A 167 -15.51 5.46 19.08
CA LYS A 167 -16.10 4.71 20.19
C LYS A 167 -16.73 3.39 19.71
N ARG A 168 -17.50 3.43 18.62
CA ARG A 168 -18.17 2.23 18.09
C ARG A 168 -17.22 1.18 17.54
N VAL A 169 -16.13 1.60 16.91
CA VAL A 169 -15.18 0.67 16.28
C VAL A 169 -14.10 0.18 17.26
N ALA A 170 -13.94 0.82 18.41
CA ALA A 170 -12.97 0.41 19.42
C ALA A 170 -13.24 -1.02 19.94
N ASP A 171 -14.51 -1.38 20.17
CA ASP A 171 -14.91 -2.71 20.65
C ASP A 171 -14.66 -3.82 19.61
N LEU A 172 -14.51 -3.45 18.33
CA LEU A 172 -14.11 -4.37 17.26
C LEU A 172 -12.60 -4.51 17.14
N GLY A 173 -11.83 -3.77 17.95
CA GLY A 173 -10.38 -3.68 17.84
C GLY A 173 -9.90 -2.94 16.59
N TRP A 174 -10.76 -2.13 15.95
CA TRP A 174 -10.39 -1.38 14.75
C TRP A 174 -9.69 -0.07 15.10
N HIS A 175 -8.84 0.36 14.18
CA HIS A 175 -8.21 1.68 14.24
C HIS A 175 -9.03 2.74 13.49
N VAL A 176 -8.78 3.99 13.83
CA VAL A 176 -9.23 5.17 13.09
C VAL A 176 -8.03 5.74 12.32
N GLN A 177 -8.16 5.82 11.00
CA GLN A 177 -7.11 6.29 10.09
C GLN A 177 -7.42 7.71 9.61
N PHE A 178 -6.42 8.57 9.62
CA PHE A 178 -6.53 9.96 9.23
C PHE A 178 -5.66 10.30 8.02
N ASN A 179 -6.30 10.86 6.98
CA ASN A 179 -5.65 11.57 5.90
C ASN A 179 -5.97 13.06 6.07
N VAL A 180 -5.08 13.76 6.73
CA VAL A 180 -5.22 15.15 7.16
C VAL A 180 -3.89 15.89 6.98
N ASP A 181 -3.92 17.18 6.87
CA ASP A 181 -2.73 18.02 6.95
C ASP A 181 -2.38 18.38 8.41
N GLY A 182 -1.24 19.04 8.60
CA GLY A 182 -0.75 19.37 9.93
C GLY A 182 -1.65 20.36 10.65
N GLU A 183 -2.25 21.32 9.94
CA GLU A 183 -3.18 22.29 10.52
C GLU A 183 -4.41 21.59 11.11
N MET A 184 -4.96 20.61 10.39
CA MET A 184 -6.09 19.82 10.88
C MET A 184 -5.68 18.96 12.10
N ILE A 185 -4.45 18.48 12.16
CA ILE A 185 -3.94 17.76 13.35
C ILE A 185 -3.92 18.69 14.57
N ASP A 186 -3.47 19.93 14.40
CA ASP A 186 -3.44 20.93 15.46
C ASP A 186 -4.86 21.24 15.96
N GLU A 187 -5.80 21.50 15.05
CA GLU A 187 -7.21 21.75 15.36
C GLU A 187 -7.87 20.57 16.10
N MET A 188 -7.56 19.34 15.69
CA MET A 188 -8.15 18.13 16.25
C MET A 188 -7.38 17.58 17.46
N ALA A 189 -6.29 18.19 17.91
CA ALA A 189 -5.41 17.64 18.93
C ALA A 189 -6.13 17.19 20.22
N SER A 190 -7.12 17.96 20.66
CA SER A 190 -7.92 17.63 21.85
C SER A 190 -8.79 16.39 21.65
N VAL A 191 -9.36 16.21 20.46
CA VAL A 191 -10.15 15.01 20.09
C VAL A 191 -9.24 13.80 19.98
N LEU A 192 -8.13 13.91 19.22
CA LEU A 192 -7.17 12.82 19.01
C LEU A 192 -6.64 12.24 20.33
N ARG A 193 -6.38 13.08 21.33
CA ARG A 193 -5.91 12.65 22.65
C ARG A 193 -6.91 11.81 23.44
N ARG A 194 -8.22 11.92 23.12
CA ARG A 194 -9.32 11.24 23.84
C ARG A 194 -9.83 10.00 23.15
N LEU A 195 -9.45 9.76 21.88
CA LEU A 195 -9.97 8.61 21.13
C LEU A 195 -9.66 7.29 21.85
N PRO A 196 -10.64 6.40 22.01
CA PRO A 196 -10.43 5.09 22.65
C PRO A 196 -9.74 4.08 21.72
N SER A 197 -9.93 4.23 20.39
CA SER A 197 -9.35 3.37 19.36
C SER A 197 -7.89 3.68 19.09
N ALA A 198 -7.16 2.75 18.45
CA ALA A 198 -5.88 3.05 17.84
C ALA A 198 -6.03 4.12 16.75
N ILE A 199 -5.02 4.95 16.57
CA ILE A 199 -4.95 6.00 15.56
C ILE A 199 -3.89 5.62 14.53
N VAL A 200 -4.18 5.88 13.24
CA VAL A 200 -3.21 5.72 12.15
C VAL A 200 -3.18 7.01 11.33
N PHE A 201 -2.02 7.61 11.18
CA PHE A 201 -1.84 8.73 10.27
C PHE A 201 -1.30 8.26 8.92
N ASP A 202 -1.94 8.69 7.83
CA ASP A 202 -1.47 8.46 6.48
C ASP A 202 -0.24 9.31 6.16
N HIS A 203 0.60 8.84 5.25
CA HIS A 203 1.61 9.61 4.51
C HIS A 203 2.47 10.53 5.39
N LEU A 204 3.18 9.96 6.39
CA LEU A 204 4.06 10.70 7.30
C LEU A 204 3.34 11.79 8.12
N ALA A 205 1.99 11.70 8.25
CA ALA A 205 1.13 12.69 8.92
C ALA A 205 1.16 14.09 8.29
N HIS A 206 1.64 14.23 7.06
CA HIS A 206 1.64 15.47 6.26
C HIS A 206 2.02 16.76 7.03
N PRO A 207 3.17 16.82 7.73
CA PRO A 207 3.57 18.07 8.35
C PRO A 207 3.86 19.12 7.26
N PRO A 208 3.35 20.36 7.41
CA PRO A 208 3.49 21.40 6.39
C PRO A 208 4.94 21.74 6.09
N LEU A 209 5.29 21.84 4.80
CA LEU A 209 6.61 22.29 4.37
C LEU A 209 6.63 23.82 4.15
N PRO A 210 7.72 24.51 4.52
CA PRO A 210 9.05 23.99 4.86
C PRO A 210 9.28 23.61 6.32
N ALA A 211 8.32 23.85 7.23
CA ALA A 211 8.50 23.61 8.65
C ALA A 211 8.78 22.11 8.96
N GLY A 212 8.07 21.18 8.29
CA GLY A 212 8.32 19.76 8.41
C GLY A 212 8.29 19.29 9.87
N ILE A 213 9.40 18.73 10.36
CA ILE A 213 9.52 18.21 11.73
C ILE A 213 9.44 19.29 12.82
N GLU A 214 9.61 20.57 12.48
CA GLU A 214 9.50 21.68 13.41
C GLU A 214 8.04 22.16 13.60
N HIS A 215 7.11 21.71 12.74
CA HIS A 215 5.70 22.05 12.86
C HIS A 215 5.09 21.43 14.12
N SER A 216 4.12 22.13 14.74
CA SER A 216 3.41 21.68 15.96
C SER A 216 2.76 20.31 15.79
N SER A 217 2.18 20.04 14.63
CA SER A 217 1.54 18.77 14.32
C SER A 217 2.48 17.58 14.44
N HIS A 218 3.75 17.71 14.03
CA HIS A 218 4.74 16.65 14.20
C HIS A 218 4.98 16.33 15.68
N LYS A 219 5.03 17.35 16.56
CA LYS A 219 5.15 17.15 18.02
C LYS A 219 3.93 16.45 18.59
N ILE A 220 2.72 16.84 18.14
CA ILE A 220 1.46 16.20 18.56
C ILE A 220 1.43 14.72 18.15
N VAL A 221 1.79 14.40 16.91
CA VAL A 221 1.84 13.00 16.44
C VAL A 221 2.85 12.20 17.29
N ARG A 222 4.02 12.77 17.60
CA ARG A 222 5.02 12.13 18.45
C ARG A 222 4.49 11.90 19.86
N GLU A 223 3.83 12.89 20.48
CA GLU A 223 3.17 12.74 21.78
C GLU A 223 2.12 11.62 21.77
N LEU A 224 1.33 11.53 20.71
CA LEU A 224 0.31 10.48 20.55
C LEU A 224 0.93 9.09 20.36
N ILE A 225 2.07 8.98 19.66
CA ILE A 225 2.84 7.74 19.54
C ILE A 225 3.34 7.27 20.92
N ASP A 226 3.88 8.18 21.73
CA ASP A 226 4.40 7.89 23.06
C ASP A 226 3.32 7.35 24.02
N LYS A 227 2.04 7.68 23.77
CA LYS A 227 0.88 7.07 24.44
C LYS A 227 0.58 5.62 24.02
N GLY A 228 1.31 5.08 23.03
CA GLY A 228 1.34 3.67 22.69
C GLY A 228 0.23 3.16 21.76
N ARG A 229 -0.69 4.01 21.29
CA ARG A 229 -1.81 3.59 20.42
C ARG A 229 -1.84 4.27 19.04
N THR A 230 -0.83 5.04 18.72
CA THR A 230 -0.78 5.80 17.47
C THR A 230 0.28 5.23 16.54
N TRP A 231 -0.07 5.15 15.26
CA TRP A 231 0.73 4.61 14.19
C TRP A 231 0.90 5.63 13.07
N VAL A 232 2.00 5.54 12.33
CA VAL A 232 2.24 6.36 11.14
C VAL A 232 2.57 5.47 9.96
N LYS A 233 1.99 5.79 8.80
CA LYS A 233 2.33 5.13 7.54
C LYS A 233 3.51 5.83 6.88
N LEU A 234 4.56 5.08 6.65
CA LEU A 234 5.70 5.45 5.82
C LEU A 234 5.29 5.30 4.35
N SER A 235 4.61 6.29 3.82
CA SER A 235 4.05 6.32 2.46
C SER A 235 3.95 7.74 1.93
N GLY A 236 3.67 7.92 0.64
CA GLY A 236 3.42 9.23 0.05
C GLY A 236 4.61 10.20 0.14
N ALA A 237 5.85 9.73 -0.08
CA ALA A 237 7.04 10.58 -0.06
C ALA A 237 6.91 11.80 -0.99
N TYR A 238 6.30 11.60 -2.15
CA TYR A 238 6.06 12.65 -3.15
C TYR A 238 5.10 13.75 -2.67
N SER A 239 4.24 13.49 -1.67
CA SER A 239 3.37 14.49 -1.06
C SER A 239 4.07 15.28 0.06
N ASN A 240 5.21 14.80 0.53
CA ASN A 240 5.95 15.34 1.66
C ASN A 240 7.36 15.83 1.28
N SER A 241 7.60 16.07 0.00
CA SER A 241 8.87 16.60 -0.49
C SER A 241 8.64 17.53 -1.69
N LYS A 242 9.38 18.63 -1.75
CA LYS A 242 9.41 19.57 -2.88
C LYS A 242 10.49 19.21 -3.90
N VAL A 243 11.55 18.56 -3.45
CA VAL A 243 12.68 18.18 -4.32
C VAL A 243 12.34 16.98 -5.21
N GLY A 244 11.55 16.03 -4.71
CA GLY A 244 11.15 14.87 -5.49
C GLY A 244 12.19 13.74 -5.56
N PRO A 245 12.03 12.83 -6.56
CA PRO A 245 12.90 11.66 -6.68
C PRO A 245 14.34 12.00 -7.03
N PRO A 246 15.33 11.11 -6.74
CA PRO A 246 15.10 9.81 -6.11
C PRO A 246 15.02 9.83 -4.58
N SER A 247 15.51 10.88 -3.93
CA SER A 247 15.79 10.90 -2.49
C SER A 247 14.65 11.44 -1.62
N TYR A 248 13.75 12.27 -2.18
CA TYR A 248 12.67 12.92 -1.42
C TYR A 248 13.14 13.46 -0.05
N PRO A 249 14.11 14.40 0.00
CA PRO A 249 14.88 14.68 1.21
C PRO A 249 14.05 15.16 2.40
N GLU A 250 12.99 15.94 2.17
CA GLU A 250 12.12 16.39 3.25
C GLU A 250 11.33 15.21 3.83
N ALA A 251 10.74 14.36 2.98
CA ALA A 251 10.03 13.16 3.40
C ALA A 251 10.98 12.18 4.13
N THR A 252 12.20 12.01 3.61
CA THR A 252 13.22 11.18 4.24
C THR A 252 13.57 11.67 5.65
N ARG A 253 13.78 12.99 5.81
CA ARG A 253 14.02 13.58 7.14
C ARG A 253 12.86 13.33 8.10
N ILE A 254 11.61 13.49 7.66
CA ILE A 254 10.42 13.22 8.49
C ILE A 254 10.35 11.74 8.86
N ALA A 255 10.50 10.84 7.88
CA ALA A 255 10.45 9.39 8.10
C ALA A 255 11.49 8.93 9.12
N GLN A 256 12.72 9.38 8.99
CA GLN A 256 13.82 9.04 9.90
C GLN A 256 13.55 9.47 11.35
N THR A 257 12.85 10.60 11.58
CA THR A 257 12.46 10.99 12.96
C THR A 257 11.47 10.01 13.57
N PHE A 258 10.51 9.51 12.80
CA PHE A 258 9.56 8.50 13.27
C PHE A 258 10.24 7.15 13.49
N VAL A 259 11.07 6.70 12.53
CA VAL A 259 11.81 5.43 12.66
C VAL A 259 12.72 5.42 13.89
N LYS A 260 13.45 6.51 14.13
CA LYS A 260 14.30 6.65 15.32
C LYS A 260 13.51 6.58 16.62
N ALA A 261 12.29 7.08 16.61
CA ALA A 261 11.51 7.26 17.81
C ALA A 261 10.69 6.04 18.21
N ALA A 262 10.03 5.41 17.26
CA ALA A 262 9.06 4.34 17.52
C ALA A 262 8.93 3.40 16.30
N PRO A 263 9.97 2.64 15.97
CA PRO A 263 9.93 1.73 14.83
C PRO A 263 8.80 0.69 14.92
N GLU A 264 8.34 0.38 16.14
CA GLU A 264 7.22 -0.54 16.42
C GLU A 264 5.83 0.07 16.16
N ARG A 265 5.76 1.34 15.75
CA ARG A 265 4.51 2.07 15.45
C ARG A 265 4.43 2.53 14.01
N LEU A 266 5.19 1.92 13.13
CA LEU A 266 5.27 2.29 11.72
C LEU A 266 4.87 1.12 10.84
N VAL A 267 4.18 1.44 9.74
CA VAL A 267 3.90 0.49 8.65
C VAL A 267 4.21 1.16 7.32
N TRP A 268 4.63 0.39 6.32
CA TRP A 268 4.90 0.91 4.98
C TRP A 268 3.68 0.78 4.08
N GLY A 269 3.53 1.66 3.08
CA GLY A 269 2.51 1.56 2.05
C GLY A 269 2.92 2.26 0.75
N SER A 270 2.52 1.69 -0.39
CA SER A 270 2.82 2.22 -1.72
C SER A 270 2.03 3.50 -2.03
N ASP A 271 0.80 3.58 -1.56
CA ASP A 271 -0.24 4.52 -2.02
C ASP A 271 -0.62 4.32 -3.50
N TRP A 272 -0.29 3.16 -4.08
CA TRP A 272 -0.72 2.84 -5.44
C TRP A 272 -2.26 2.89 -5.54
N PRO A 273 -2.83 3.45 -6.58
CA PRO A 273 -2.29 3.99 -7.83
C PRO A 273 -2.00 5.50 -7.78
N HIS A 274 -1.63 6.06 -6.63
CA HIS A 274 -1.23 7.46 -6.41
C HIS A 274 -2.33 8.45 -6.83
N PRO A 275 -3.51 8.38 -6.22
CA PRO A 275 -4.68 9.16 -6.68
C PRO A 275 -4.53 10.68 -6.49
N GLY A 276 -3.56 11.12 -5.71
CA GLY A 276 -3.20 12.53 -5.53
C GLY A 276 -2.38 13.12 -6.67
N LEU A 277 -1.88 12.30 -7.60
CA LEU A 277 -1.03 12.73 -8.70
C LEU A 277 -1.74 12.59 -10.05
N PRO A 278 -1.39 13.44 -11.04
CA PRO A 278 -1.87 13.30 -12.42
C PRO A 278 -1.55 11.91 -12.99
N ASN A 279 -2.40 11.44 -13.92
CA ASN A 279 -2.24 10.10 -14.51
C ASN A 279 -0.98 9.95 -15.37
N ASP A 280 -0.45 11.03 -15.88
CA ASP A 280 0.79 11.11 -16.68
C ASP A 280 2.05 11.40 -15.85
N ASN A 281 1.92 11.57 -14.53
CA ASN A 281 3.02 11.86 -13.63
C ASN A 281 2.99 10.95 -12.38
N LYS A 282 3.06 9.65 -12.60
CA LYS A 282 3.09 8.67 -11.51
C LYS A 282 4.52 8.40 -11.05
N PRO A 283 4.76 8.13 -9.75
CA PRO A 283 6.08 7.83 -9.24
C PRO A 283 6.53 6.43 -9.65
N ASN A 284 7.78 6.11 -9.37
CA ASN A 284 8.32 4.77 -9.48
C ASN A 284 8.22 4.06 -8.11
N ASP A 285 7.34 3.07 -7.99
CA ASP A 285 7.11 2.34 -6.74
C ASP A 285 8.34 1.56 -6.27
N ALA A 286 9.21 1.11 -7.18
CA ALA A 286 10.46 0.49 -6.78
C ALA A 286 11.37 1.48 -6.04
N LEU A 287 11.47 2.73 -6.51
CA LEU A 287 12.21 3.79 -5.81
C LEU A 287 11.55 4.15 -4.48
N LEU A 288 10.21 4.21 -4.43
CA LEU A 288 9.48 4.48 -3.18
C LEU A 288 9.72 3.37 -2.14
N PHE A 289 9.81 2.11 -2.58
CA PHE A 289 10.15 1.00 -1.69
C PHE A 289 11.61 1.05 -1.24
N ASP A 290 12.53 1.40 -2.13
CA ASP A 290 13.95 1.53 -1.83
C ASP A 290 14.26 2.61 -0.77
N LEU A 291 13.40 3.63 -0.61
CA LEU A 291 13.52 4.64 0.45
C LEU A 291 13.55 4.02 1.85
N LEU A 292 12.93 2.85 2.06
CA LEU A 292 13.02 2.15 3.35
C LEU A 292 14.45 1.80 3.76
N SER A 293 15.35 1.59 2.79
CA SER A 293 16.77 1.35 3.10
C SER A 293 17.46 2.58 3.69
N GLU A 294 16.99 3.78 3.29
CA GLU A 294 17.50 5.06 3.80
C GLU A 294 16.79 5.46 5.10
N TRP A 295 15.47 5.21 5.19
CA TRP A 295 14.66 5.56 6.36
C TRP A 295 14.97 4.67 7.57
N ALA A 296 15.17 3.38 7.33
CA ALA A 296 15.45 2.34 8.31
C ALA A 296 16.63 1.46 7.84
N PRO A 297 17.88 1.89 8.03
CA PRO A 297 19.06 1.16 7.55
C PRO A 297 19.21 -0.24 8.15
N ASP A 298 18.71 -0.46 9.36
CA ASP A 298 18.74 -1.76 10.03
C ASP A 298 17.67 -2.72 9.46
N GLU A 299 18.08 -3.94 9.10
CA GLU A 299 17.20 -4.96 8.52
C GLU A 299 16.10 -5.41 9.47
N ALA A 300 16.41 -5.59 10.76
CA ALA A 300 15.43 -6.01 11.75
C ALA A 300 14.32 -4.95 11.91
N THR A 301 14.68 -3.67 11.84
CA THR A 301 13.74 -2.55 11.83
C THR A 301 12.86 -2.58 10.59
N ARG A 302 13.41 -2.80 9.39
CA ARG A 302 12.62 -2.94 8.16
C ARG A 302 11.67 -4.12 8.22
N ASN A 303 12.14 -5.28 8.71
CA ASN A 303 11.30 -6.46 8.88
C ASN A 303 10.16 -6.21 9.87
N ARG A 304 10.42 -5.46 10.95
CA ARG A 304 9.37 -5.03 11.87
C ARG A 304 8.32 -4.17 11.17
N ILE A 305 8.73 -3.16 10.40
CA ILE A 305 7.83 -2.24 9.68
C ILE A 305 7.01 -2.98 8.61
N LEU A 306 7.63 -3.93 7.91
CA LEU A 306 7.00 -4.62 6.79
C LEU A 306 6.19 -5.87 7.21
N VAL A 307 6.47 -6.48 8.35
CA VAL A 307 5.86 -7.76 8.76
C VAL A 307 5.21 -7.70 10.13
N GLN A 308 5.96 -7.52 11.22
CA GLN A 308 5.43 -7.67 12.58
C GLN A 308 4.43 -6.55 12.94
N ASN A 309 4.70 -5.34 12.53
CA ASN A 309 3.79 -4.20 12.76
C ASN A 309 2.46 -4.37 12.00
N PRO A 310 2.43 -4.72 10.71
CA PRO A 310 1.19 -5.11 10.02
C PRO A 310 0.44 -6.25 10.69
N GLU A 311 1.13 -7.28 11.19
CA GLU A 311 0.50 -8.36 11.95
C GLU A 311 -0.22 -7.83 13.20
N THR A 312 0.43 -6.92 13.92
CA THR A 312 -0.11 -6.32 15.14
C THR A 312 -1.28 -5.39 14.84
N LEU A 313 -1.14 -4.49 13.86
CA LEU A 313 -2.13 -3.44 13.60
C LEU A 313 -3.37 -3.97 12.86
N TYR A 314 -3.18 -4.87 11.91
CA TYR A 314 -4.26 -5.34 11.03
C TYR A 314 -4.70 -6.79 11.30
N GLY A 315 -4.05 -7.49 12.24
CA GLY A 315 -4.40 -8.87 12.58
C GLY A 315 -4.15 -9.83 11.42
N PHE A 316 -3.03 -9.68 10.70
CA PHE A 316 -2.54 -10.74 9.83
C PHE A 316 -2.07 -11.92 10.67
N GLY A 317 -2.27 -13.15 10.18
CA GLY A 317 -1.70 -14.33 10.85
C GLY A 317 -0.19 -14.21 11.00
N LYS A 318 0.35 -14.67 12.13
CA LYS A 318 1.80 -14.70 12.32
C LYS A 318 2.43 -15.59 11.25
N ALA A 319 3.59 -15.17 10.74
CA ALA A 319 4.41 -16.03 9.91
C ALA A 319 4.77 -17.28 10.73
N ALA A 320 4.52 -18.46 10.13
CA ALA A 320 4.94 -19.73 10.73
C ALA A 320 6.47 -19.86 10.70
#